data_03b0cae82a699cbc4aabef9779fb1cb0
#
_entry.id   03b0cae82a699cbc4aabef9779fb1cb0
#
_cell.length_a   1.000
_cell.length_b   1.000
_cell.length_c   1.000
_cell.angle_alpha   90.00
_cell.angle_beta   90.00
_cell.angle_gamma   90.00
#
_symmetry.space_group_name_H-M   'P 1'
#
loop_
_entity.id
_entity.type
_entity.pdbx_description
1 polymer ?
#
loop_
_entity_poly.entity_id
_entity_poly.type
_entity_poly.pdbx_seq_one_letter_code
_entity_poly.pdbx_strand_id
1 'polypeptide(L)'
;MSPVQVVEAFVAAWNRMDLEGILGLLHEEIVYHNIPVEPLHGKPAVSAYLRSRWIFDSIDWEMPNIAANGNTVLTERVDRFTIGGRAITLPVMGAFEIESGLIRAWRDYFDLAGYQAQRPSR
;
A
#
# COMPACT_ATOMS: atom_id res chain seq x y z
N MET A 1 -4.36 -18.79 -0.80
CA MET A 1 -3.92 -18.03 0.39
C MET A 1 -5.13 -17.50 1.16
N SER A 2 -5.03 -17.48 2.48
CA SER A 2 -6.03 -16.79 3.31
C SER A 2 -5.97 -15.28 3.06
N PRO A 3 -7.03 -14.52 3.44
CA PRO A 3 -6.98 -13.06 3.33
C PRO A 3 -5.75 -12.45 4.00
N VAL A 4 -5.37 -12.90 5.21
CA VAL A 4 -4.17 -12.43 5.90
C VAL A 4 -2.92 -12.73 5.08
N GLN A 5 -2.81 -13.92 4.52
CA GLN A 5 -1.65 -14.31 3.71
C GLN A 5 -1.52 -13.47 2.44
N VAL A 6 -2.64 -13.09 1.81
CA VAL A 6 -2.62 -12.20 0.64
C VAL A 6 -2.01 -10.85 1.02
N VAL A 7 -2.43 -10.27 2.15
CA VAL A 7 -1.90 -8.98 2.61
C VAL A 7 -0.44 -9.11 3.04
N GLU A 8 -0.06 -10.20 3.71
CA GLU A 8 1.35 -10.44 4.05
C GLU A 8 2.22 -10.54 2.79
N ALA A 9 1.74 -11.24 1.76
CA ALA A 9 2.44 -11.32 0.49
C ALA A 9 2.56 -9.96 -0.19
N PHE A 10 1.53 -9.13 -0.08
CA PHE A 10 1.51 -7.77 -0.61
C PHE A 10 2.57 -6.89 0.07
N VAL A 11 2.62 -6.90 1.40
CA VAL A 11 3.65 -6.14 2.15
C VAL A 11 5.05 -6.66 1.82
N ALA A 12 5.23 -7.97 1.70
CA ALA A 12 6.52 -8.55 1.32
C ALA A 12 6.95 -8.10 -0.08
N ALA A 13 6.01 -7.98 -1.03
CA ALA A 13 6.31 -7.49 -2.37
C ALA A 13 6.77 -6.03 -2.35
N TRP A 14 6.13 -5.19 -1.52
CA TRP A 14 6.59 -3.81 -1.31
C TRP A 14 8.02 -3.78 -0.76
N ASN A 15 8.30 -4.59 0.25
CA ASN A 15 9.61 -4.60 0.93
C ASN A 15 10.75 -5.08 0.02
N ARG A 16 10.48 -5.95 -0.96
CA ARG A 16 11.49 -6.33 -1.95
C ARG A 16 11.43 -5.48 -3.23
N MET A 17 10.62 -4.43 -3.22
CA MET A 17 10.46 -3.49 -4.34
C MET A 17 10.05 -4.22 -5.64
N ASP A 18 9.13 -5.16 -5.52
CA ASP A 18 8.62 -5.97 -6.63
C ASP A 18 7.28 -5.41 -7.11
N LEU A 19 7.33 -4.43 -8.00
CA LEU A 19 6.12 -3.76 -8.50
C LEU A 19 5.18 -4.76 -9.21
N GLU A 20 5.72 -5.65 -10.04
CA GLU A 20 4.88 -6.63 -10.74
C GLU A 20 4.24 -7.61 -9.76
N GLY A 21 4.94 -7.98 -8.68
CA GLY A 21 4.39 -8.79 -7.61
C GLY A 21 3.25 -8.09 -6.88
N ILE A 22 3.37 -6.79 -6.63
CA ILE A 22 2.30 -5.97 -6.06
C ILE A 22 1.08 -5.98 -6.98
N LEU A 23 1.28 -5.64 -8.26
CA LEU A 23 0.19 -5.55 -9.23
C LEU A 23 -0.51 -6.90 -9.44
N GLY A 24 0.23 -8.00 -9.38
CA GLY A 24 -0.32 -9.36 -9.51
C GLY A 24 -1.27 -9.75 -8.39
N LEU A 25 -1.24 -9.06 -7.26
CA LEU A 25 -2.15 -9.31 -6.14
C LEU A 25 -3.41 -8.42 -6.18
N LEU A 26 -3.52 -7.51 -7.13
CA LEU A 26 -4.66 -6.61 -7.23
C LEU A 26 -5.77 -7.21 -8.10
N HIS A 27 -7.01 -7.12 -7.63
CA HIS A 27 -8.21 -7.48 -8.39
C HIS A 27 -8.40 -6.49 -9.55
N GLU A 28 -8.98 -6.94 -10.66
CA GLU A 28 -9.24 -6.06 -11.81
C GLU A 28 -10.09 -4.84 -11.45
N GLU A 29 -10.99 -4.99 -10.48
CA GLU A 29 -11.87 -3.93 -10.01
C GLU A 29 -11.40 -3.29 -8.71
N ILE A 30 -10.10 -3.33 -8.42
CA ILE A 30 -9.51 -2.73 -7.23
C ILE A 30 -9.96 -1.26 -7.06
N VAL A 31 -10.24 -0.87 -5.83
CA VAL A 31 -10.34 0.54 -5.44
C VAL A 31 -9.21 0.82 -4.46
N TYR A 32 -8.29 1.69 -4.86
CA TYR A 32 -7.19 2.14 -4.03
C TYR A 32 -7.48 3.54 -3.53
N HIS A 33 -7.60 3.68 -2.22
CA HIS A 33 -7.98 4.94 -1.60
C HIS A 33 -7.00 5.30 -0.48
N ASN A 34 -6.10 6.22 -0.76
CA ASN A 34 -5.42 6.96 0.29
C ASN A 34 -6.46 7.92 0.86
N ILE A 35 -6.98 7.63 2.04
CA ILE A 35 -8.18 8.28 2.57
C ILE A 35 -8.12 9.82 2.51
N PRO A 36 -6.95 10.48 2.80
CA PRO A 36 -6.87 11.93 2.67
C PRO A 36 -7.11 12.50 1.26
N VAL A 37 -7.02 11.68 0.21
CA VAL A 37 -7.15 12.13 -1.19
C VAL A 37 -8.18 11.29 -1.93
N GLU A 38 -8.42 11.60 -3.21
CA GLU A 38 -9.41 10.91 -4.03
C GLU A 38 -9.03 9.46 -4.31
N PRO A 39 -10.02 8.55 -4.37
CA PRO A 39 -9.76 7.15 -4.71
C PRO A 39 -9.45 6.95 -6.19
N LEU A 40 -8.72 5.86 -6.49
CA LEU A 40 -8.48 5.37 -7.83
C LEU A 40 -9.27 4.09 -8.06
N HIS A 41 -9.90 3.96 -9.21
CA HIS A 41 -10.77 2.84 -9.55
C HIS A 41 -10.21 2.02 -10.70
N GLY A 42 -10.09 0.71 -10.48
CA GLY A 42 -9.71 -0.26 -11.49
C GLY A 42 -8.20 -0.47 -11.57
N LYS A 43 -7.81 -1.70 -11.90
CA LYS A 43 -6.40 -2.10 -11.96
C LYS A 43 -5.59 -1.28 -12.97
N PRO A 44 -6.10 -0.91 -14.16
CA PRO A 44 -5.33 -0.07 -15.08
C PRO A 44 -4.96 1.28 -14.49
N ALA A 45 -5.89 1.96 -13.81
CA ALA A 45 -5.64 3.26 -13.19
C ALA A 45 -4.65 3.15 -12.03
N VAL A 46 -4.83 2.14 -11.17
CA VAL A 46 -3.94 1.91 -10.02
C VAL A 46 -2.54 1.54 -10.50
N SER A 47 -2.44 0.69 -11.52
CA SER A 47 -1.14 0.30 -12.09
C SER A 47 -0.40 1.51 -12.68
N ALA A 48 -1.09 2.35 -13.45
CA ALA A 48 -0.50 3.56 -14.03
C ALA A 48 -0.01 4.51 -12.93
N TYR A 49 -0.82 4.68 -11.87
CA TYR A 49 -0.45 5.53 -10.73
C TYR A 49 0.81 5.02 -10.04
N LEU A 50 0.86 3.74 -9.70
CA LEU A 50 2.00 3.15 -9.01
C LEU A 50 3.27 3.21 -9.87
N ARG A 51 3.16 2.93 -11.17
CA ARG A 51 4.30 3.05 -12.09
C ARG A 51 4.83 4.48 -12.15
N SER A 52 3.95 5.47 -12.19
CA SER A 52 4.34 6.89 -12.26
C SER A 52 4.99 7.38 -10.96
N ARG A 53 4.69 6.72 -9.83
CA ARG A 53 5.21 7.08 -8.50
C ARG A 53 6.33 6.15 -8.03
N TRP A 54 6.85 5.29 -8.90
CA TRP A 54 7.87 4.31 -8.54
C TRP A 54 9.26 4.94 -8.57
N ILE A 55 9.54 5.74 -7.52
CA ILE A 55 10.76 6.55 -7.39
C ILE A 55 11.51 6.24 -6.10
N PHE A 56 11.29 5.07 -5.51
CA PHE A 56 11.86 4.68 -4.23
C PHE A 56 13.31 4.21 -4.37
N ASP A 57 14.19 4.68 -3.50
CA ASP A 57 15.54 4.13 -3.34
C ASP A 57 15.52 2.88 -2.47
N SER A 58 14.65 2.87 -1.45
CA SER A 58 14.46 1.74 -0.54
C SER A 58 13.07 1.76 0.05
N ILE A 59 12.58 0.59 0.47
CA ILE A 59 11.28 0.43 1.12
C ILE A 59 11.45 -0.54 2.29
N ASP A 60 10.95 -0.14 3.46
CA ASP A 60 10.93 -0.98 4.67
C ASP A 60 9.62 -0.72 5.42
N TRP A 61 8.59 -1.46 5.06
CA TRP A 61 7.30 -1.43 5.75
C TRP A 61 7.33 -2.41 6.92
N GLU A 62 7.19 -1.87 8.12
CA GLU A 62 7.04 -2.66 9.33
C GLU A 62 5.56 -2.84 9.64
N MET A 63 5.14 -4.06 9.98
CA MET A 63 3.74 -4.37 10.27
C MET A 63 3.63 -5.04 11.63
N PRO A 64 3.58 -4.26 12.72
CA PRO A 64 3.51 -4.81 14.07
C PRO A 64 2.21 -5.59 14.35
N ASN A 65 1.11 -5.23 13.70
CA ASN A 65 -0.16 -5.91 13.91
C ASN A 65 -0.92 -6.10 12.60
N ILE A 66 -1.56 -7.28 12.48
CA ILE A 66 -2.46 -7.62 11.39
C ILE A 66 -3.60 -8.46 11.96
N ALA A 67 -4.83 -8.18 11.56
CA ALA A 67 -6.01 -8.90 12.00
C ALA A 67 -7.03 -8.99 10.87
N ALA A 68 -7.83 -10.04 10.87
CA ALA A 68 -8.87 -10.23 9.86
C ALA A 68 -10.24 -10.30 10.49
N ASN A 69 -11.21 -9.71 9.82
CA ASN A 69 -12.63 -9.85 10.09
C ASN A 69 -13.27 -10.37 8.78
N GLY A 70 -13.40 -11.69 8.67
CA GLY A 70 -13.83 -12.31 7.41
C GLY A 70 -12.82 -12.03 6.31
N ASN A 71 -13.28 -11.46 5.20
CA ASN A 71 -12.43 -11.11 4.07
C ASN A 71 -11.83 -9.70 4.18
N THR A 72 -12.09 -8.99 5.26
CA THR A 72 -11.48 -7.68 5.53
C THR A 72 -10.28 -7.87 6.44
N VAL A 73 -9.13 -7.33 6.02
CA VAL A 73 -7.88 -7.41 6.77
C VAL A 73 -7.48 -6.01 7.19
N LEU A 74 -7.18 -5.84 8.48
CA LEU A 74 -6.72 -4.58 9.05
C LEU A 74 -5.25 -4.69 9.40
N THR A 75 -4.48 -3.66 9.08
CA THR A 75 -3.05 -3.60 9.37
C THR A 75 -2.71 -2.35 10.16
N GLU A 76 -1.80 -2.51 11.10
CA GLU A 76 -1.08 -1.38 11.69
C GLU A 76 0.35 -1.44 11.14
N ARG A 77 0.77 -0.38 10.46
CA ARG A 77 2.08 -0.36 9.79
C ARG A 77 2.83 0.91 10.12
N VAL A 78 4.15 0.83 9.97
CA VAL A 78 5.01 1.99 9.80
C VAL A 78 5.67 1.83 8.44
N ASP A 79 5.25 2.63 7.48
CA ASP A 79 5.80 2.59 6.13
C ASP A 79 7.01 3.51 6.06
N ARG A 80 8.21 2.90 6.02
CA ARG A 80 9.47 3.62 5.85
C ARG A 80 9.94 3.45 4.42
N PHE A 81 10.38 4.54 3.82
CA PHE A 81 10.93 4.49 2.46
C PHE A 81 11.83 5.69 2.22
N THR A 82 12.68 5.59 1.22
CA THR A 82 13.62 6.65 0.86
C THR A 82 13.35 7.10 -0.56
N ILE A 83 13.28 8.40 -0.76
CA ILE A 83 13.09 9.04 -2.07
C ILE A 83 14.16 10.11 -2.24
N GLY A 84 15.00 9.97 -3.27
CA GLY A 84 16.06 10.94 -3.55
C GLY A 84 17.00 11.14 -2.37
N GLY A 85 17.33 10.06 -1.66
CA GLY A 85 18.18 10.07 -0.48
C GLY A 85 17.48 10.55 0.80
N ARG A 86 16.21 10.95 0.73
CA ARG A 86 15.47 11.45 1.90
C ARG A 86 14.63 10.33 2.51
N ALA A 87 14.83 10.07 3.79
CA ALA A 87 14.08 9.08 4.54
C ALA A 87 12.72 9.63 4.96
N ILE A 88 11.66 8.82 4.72
CA ILE A 88 10.28 9.13 5.11
C ILE A 88 9.81 8.02 6.03
N THR A 89 9.14 8.40 7.12
CA THR A 89 8.51 7.48 8.07
C THR A 89 7.04 7.87 8.19
N LEU A 90 6.15 6.93 7.83
CA LEU A 90 4.72 7.20 7.77
C LEU A 90 3.94 6.12 8.52
N PRO A 91 3.37 6.44 9.70
CA PRO A 91 2.42 5.54 10.35
C PRO A 91 1.15 5.42 9.51
N VAL A 92 0.68 4.20 9.27
CA VAL A 92 -0.49 3.92 8.43
C VAL A 92 -1.36 2.85 9.07
N MET A 93 -2.66 3.08 9.14
CA MET A 93 -3.64 2.03 9.37
C MET A 93 -4.26 1.68 8.03
N GLY A 94 -4.17 0.42 7.63
CA GLY A 94 -4.68 -0.05 6.35
C GLY A 94 -5.87 -0.98 6.51
N ALA A 95 -6.80 -0.92 5.55
CA ALA A 95 -7.92 -1.86 5.45
C ALA A 95 -7.96 -2.43 4.04
N PHE A 96 -7.99 -3.76 3.95
CA PHE A 96 -7.97 -4.47 2.67
C PHE A 96 -9.18 -5.40 2.59
N GLU A 97 -9.86 -5.41 1.47
CA GLU A 97 -10.93 -6.38 1.20
C GLU A 97 -10.46 -7.37 0.16
N ILE A 98 -10.55 -8.65 0.48
CA ILE A 98 -10.02 -9.73 -0.36
C ILE A 98 -11.18 -10.45 -1.03
N GLU A 99 -11.09 -10.61 -2.36
CA GLU A 99 -12.05 -11.36 -3.15
C GLU A 99 -11.31 -12.27 -4.12
N SER A 100 -11.63 -13.55 -4.10
CA SER A 100 -11.00 -14.56 -4.97
C SER A 100 -9.47 -14.57 -4.88
N GLY A 101 -8.95 -14.36 -3.68
CA GLY A 101 -7.50 -14.35 -3.44
C GLY A 101 -6.77 -13.08 -3.89
N LEU A 102 -7.51 -12.04 -4.28
CA LEU A 102 -6.97 -10.77 -4.76
C LEU A 102 -7.48 -9.61 -3.92
N ILE A 103 -6.74 -8.50 -3.92
CA ILE A 103 -7.10 -7.30 -3.18
C ILE A 103 -8.10 -6.50 -4.00
N ARG A 104 -9.36 -6.47 -3.53
CA ARG A 104 -10.48 -5.78 -4.17
C ARG A 104 -10.60 -4.33 -3.70
N ALA A 105 -10.18 -4.05 -2.46
CA ALA A 105 -10.13 -2.71 -1.91
C ALA A 105 -8.87 -2.56 -1.06
N TRP A 106 -8.27 -1.40 -1.14
CA TRP A 106 -7.07 -1.04 -0.39
C TRP A 106 -7.23 0.40 0.07
N ARG A 107 -7.44 0.57 1.39
CA ARG A 107 -7.61 1.89 2.01
C ARG A 107 -6.50 2.12 3.02
N ASP A 108 -5.77 3.21 2.86
CA ASP A 108 -4.74 3.62 3.80
C ASP A 108 -5.12 4.93 4.48
N TYR A 109 -5.07 4.94 5.81
CA TYR A 109 -5.40 6.06 6.68
C TYR A 109 -4.11 6.61 7.26
N PHE A 110 -3.76 7.85 6.94
CA PHE A 110 -2.52 8.46 7.41
C PHE A 110 -2.64 9.97 7.46
N ASP A 111 -1.65 10.60 8.13
CA ASP A 111 -1.54 12.05 8.22
C ASP A 111 -0.89 12.62 6.95
N LEU A 112 -1.71 13.20 6.07
CA LEU A 112 -1.23 13.77 4.80
C LEU A 112 -0.27 14.94 5.02
N ALA A 113 -0.57 15.83 5.96
CA ALA A 113 0.30 16.98 6.24
C ALA A 113 1.67 16.53 6.73
N GLY A 114 1.72 15.53 7.62
CA GLY A 114 2.97 14.95 8.11
C GLY A 114 3.77 14.28 7.00
N TYR A 115 3.09 13.58 6.10
CA TYR A 115 3.74 12.98 4.93
C TYR A 115 4.32 14.05 4.00
N GLN A 116 3.54 15.07 3.67
CA GLN A 116 3.98 16.16 2.78
C GLN A 116 5.17 16.92 3.35
N ALA A 117 5.20 17.12 4.68
CA ALA A 117 6.29 17.80 5.36
C ALA A 117 7.62 17.03 5.25
N GLN A 118 7.57 15.71 5.11
CA GLN A 118 8.76 14.86 5.00
C GLN A 118 9.26 14.73 3.56
N ARG A 119 8.41 14.98 2.57
CA ARG A 119 8.79 14.79 1.16
C ARG A 119 9.87 15.78 0.74
N PRO A 120 10.76 15.37 -0.20
CA PRO A 120 11.77 16.28 -0.74
C PRO A 120 11.10 17.50 -1.38
N SER A 121 11.70 18.67 -1.18
CA SER A 121 11.34 19.87 -1.92
C SER A 121 11.70 19.71 -3.39
N ARG A 122 10.98 20.39 -4.25
CA ARG A 122 11.28 20.39 -5.68
C ARG A 122 12.55 21.18 -5.97
#